data_b3aedd590ff02dc49766c0d3aaad32bc
#
_entry.id   b3aedd590ff02dc49766c0d3aaad32bc
#
_cell.length_a   1.000
_cell.length_b   1.000
_cell.length_c   1.000
_cell.angle_alpha   90.00
_cell.angle_beta   90.00
_cell.angle_gamma   90.00
#
_symmetry.space_group_name_H-M   'P 1'
#
loop_
_entity.id
_entity.type
_entity.pdbx_description
1 polymer ?
#
loop_
_entity_poly.entity_id
_entity_poly.type
_entity_poly.pdbx_seq_one_letter_code
_entity_poly.pdbx_strand_id
1 'polypeptide(L)'
;MNFIFISPAFPKNYYRFCDRLKRNGVTILGIGDTPYQELDDNVKNALIEYYRVHSLESYEEVYRAVAFFAFKYGKIDFLESNNEYWLRQDARLRTDFNIPGAKTADVVAFTSKSEMKDFYIKAGVPVARYAFCKSYEEDLQFI
;
A
#
# COMPACT_ATOMS: atom_id res chain seq x y z
N MET A 1 6.00 -8.97 16.31
CA MET A 1 5.39 -8.84 14.96
C MET A 1 5.90 -7.55 14.35
N ASN A 2 6.53 -7.63 13.17
CA ASN A 2 7.15 -6.49 12.47
C ASN A 2 6.22 -6.01 11.36
N PHE A 3 5.82 -4.76 11.43
CA PHE A 3 4.90 -4.13 10.49
C PHE A 3 5.59 -2.93 9.82
N ILE A 4 5.69 -2.94 8.50
CA ILE A 4 6.16 -1.78 7.73
C ILE A 4 4.96 -0.95 7.30
N PHE A 5 5.00 0.35 7.63
CA PHE A 5 4.02 1.32 7.19
C PHE A 5 4.67 2.31 6.19
N ILE A 6 4.16 2.31 4.95
CA ILE A 6 4.64 3.20 3.88
C ILE A 6 3.86 4.51 3.94
N SER A 7 4.57 5.64 3.84
CA SER A 7 4.00 6.99 3.92
C SER A 7 3.27 7.30 5.24
N PRO A 8 3.88 7.11 6.42
CA PRO A 8 3.20 7.34 7.70
C PRO A 8 2.88 8.83 7.97
N ALA A 9 3.52 9.76 7.24
CA ALA A 9 3.31 11.20 7.39
C ALA A 9 2.17 11.77 6.55
N PHE A 10 1.69 11.02 5.55
CA PHE A 10 0.62 11.48 4.66
C PHE A 10 -0.35 10.35 4.29
N PRO A 11 -1.66 10.58 4.43
CA PRO A 11 -2.35 11.72 5.07
C PRO A 11 -1.98 11.94 6.54
N LYS A 12 -2.09 13.18 7.03
CA LYS A 12 -1.62 13.59 8.38
C LYS A 12 -2.19 12.77 9.55
N ASN A 13 -3.30 12.08 9.37
CA ASN A 13 -3.94 11.25 10.39
C ASN A 13 -3.46 9.78 10.39
N TYR A 14 -2.59 9.37 9.46
CA TYR A 14 -2.15 7.96 9.33
C TYR A 14 -1.28 7.49 10.49
N TYR A 15 -0.59 8.40 11.19
CA TYR A 15 0.11 8.06 12.43
C TYR A 15 -0.79 7.35 13.45
N ARG A 16 -2.13 7.56 13.38
CA ARG A 16 -3.09 6.92 14.30
C ARG A 16 -3.14 5.39 14.12
N PHE A 17 -2.98 4.89 12.89
CA PHE A 17 -2.82 3.46 12.63
C PHE A 17 -1.55 2.93 13.29
N CYS A 18 -0.43 3.62 13.06
CA CYS A 18 0.86 3.29 13.64
C CYS A 18 0.81 3.29 15.19
N ASP A 19 0.24 4.34 15.79
CA ASP A 19 0.08 4.46 17.25
C ASP A 19 -0.75 3.31 17.82
N ARG A 20 -1.88 2.98 17.21
CA ARG A 20 -2.73 1.88 17.67
C ARG A 20 -2.06 0.52 17.57
N LEU A 21 -1.36 0.25 16.49
CA LEU A 21 -0.59 -0.97 16.32
C LEU A 21 0.53 -1.06 17.37
N LYS A 22 1.28 0.04 17.57
CA LYS A 22 2.36 0.11 18.58
C LYS A 22 1.83 -0.17 20.00
N ARG A 23 0.69 0.41 20.37
CA ARG A 23 0.04 0.16 21.69
C ARG A 23 -0.40 -1.29 21.86
N ASN A 24 -0.60 -2.02 20.78
CA ASN A 24 -0.87 -3.46 20.79
C ASN A 24 0.40 -4.33 20.68
N GLY A 25 1.57 -3.76 20.93
CA GLY A 25 2.83 -4.50 20.98
C GLY A 25 3.44 -4.83 19.60
N VAL A 26 2.99 -4.14 18.54
CA VAL A 26 3.54 -4.31 17.19
C VAL A 26 4.76 -3.41 17.00
N THR A 27 5.82 -3.94 16.42
CA THR A 27 7.01 -3.17 16.00
C THR A 27 6.68 -2.45 14.70
N ILE A 28 6.47 -1.13 14.76
CA ILE A 28 6.09 -0.32 13.60
C ILE A 28 7.33 0.35 13.01
N LEU A 29 7.58 0.06 11.73
CA LEU A 29 8.73 0.52 10.96
C LEU A 29 8.21 1.41 9.82
N GLY A 30 8.55 2.69 9.82
CA GLY A 30 8.06 3.65 8.83
C GLY A 30 9.02 3.78 7.64
N ILE A 31 8.48 3.83 6.42
CA ILE A 31 9.22 4.23 5.21
C ILE A 31 8.52 5.45 4.62
N GLY A 32 9.26 6.52 4.36
CA GLY A 32 8.72 7.73 3.77
C GLY A 32 9.81 8.63 3.17
N ASP A 33 9.40 9.66 2.45
CA ASP A 33 10.29 10.61 1.79
C ASP A 33 10.45 11.94 2.54
N THR A 34 9.60 12.19 3.54
CA THR A 34 9.70 13.36 4.41
C THR A 34 10.99 13.30 5.25
N PRO A 35 11.81 14.37 5.30
CA PRO A 35 12.95 14.43 6.20
C PRO A 35 12.54 14.20 7.66
N TYR A 36 13.33 13.42 8.41
CA TYR A 36 12.99 13.07 9.80
C TYR A 36 12.70 14.29 10.69
N GLN A 37 13.47 15.38 10.48
CA GLN A 37 13.32 16.62 11.24
C GLN A 37 11.97 17.31 11.01
N GLU A 38 11.39 17.11 9.81
CA GLU A 38 10.12 17.70 9.38
C GLU A 38 8.90 16.83 9.73
N LEU A 39 9.14 15.60 10.20
CA LEU A 39 8.04 14.74 10.65
C LEU A 39 7.35 15.34 11.88
N ASP A 40 6.03 15.25 11.90
CA ASP A 40 5.23 15.54 13.08
C ASP A 40 5.62 14.62 14.25
N ASP A 41 5.63 15.16 15.48
CA ASP A 41 6.01 14.40 16.67
C ASP A 41 5.09 13.19 16.92
N ASN A 42 3.83 13.29 16.53
CA ASN A 42 2.92 12.13 16.61
C ASN A 42 3.39 10.98 15.69
N VAL A 43 3.91 11.29 14.49
CA VAL A 43 4.49 10.29 13.58
C VAL A 43 5.75 9.67 14.20
N LYS A 44 6.68 10.52 14.67
CA LYS A 44 7.92 10.07 15.34
C LYS A 44 7.61 9.14 16.51
N ASN A 45 6.66 9.54 17.34
CA ASN A 45 6.28 8.78 18.55
C ASN A 45 5.55 7.48 18.21
N ALA A 46 4.85 7.39 17.08
CA ALA A 46 4.13 6.20 16.66
C ALA A 46 5.02 5.12 16.04
N LEU A 47 6.22 5.46 15.60
CA LEU A 47 7.17 4.54 14.98
C LEU A 47 8.23 4.04 15.98
N ILE A 48 8.81 2.89 15.70
CA ILE A 48 10.03 2.39 16.36
C ILE A 48 11.25 2.88 15.60
N GLU A 49 11.19 2.86 14.29
CA GLU A 49 12.23 3.38 13.41
C GLU A 49 11.61 3.94 12.12
N TYR A 50 12.29 4.92 11.53
CA TYR A 50 11.91 5.52 10.27
C TYR A 50 13.07 5.48 9.28
N TYR A 51 12.83 4.94 8.11
CA TYR A 51 13.77 4.93 6.99
C TYR A 51 13.32 5.96 5.95
N ARG A 52 14.17 6.97 5.71
CA ARG A 52 13.92 7.96 4.69
C ARG A 52 14.42 7.47 3.34
N VAL A 53 13.55 7.52 2.33
CA VAL A 53 13.89 7.40 0.90
C VAL A 53 13.90 8.79 0.26
N HIS A 54 14.47 8.96 -0.93
CA HIS A 54 14.38 10.22 -1.67
C HIS A 54 13.00 10.38 -2.29
N SER A 55 12.44 9.29 -2.80
CA SER A 55 11.11 9.27 -3.39
C SER A 55 10.44 7.93 -3.14
N LEU A 56 9.20 7.97 -2.65
CA LEU A 56 8.35 6.78 -2.54
C LEU A 56 7.94 6.22 -3.92
N GLU A 57 8.06 6.99 -5.00
CA GLU A 57 7.87 6.55 -6.39
C GLU A 57 9.01 5.62 -6.86
N SER A 58 10.18 5.71 -6.25
CA SER A 58 11.32 4.85 -6.56
C SER A 58 11.16 3.49 -5.89
N TYR A 59 10.62 2.52 -6.64
CA TYR A 59 10.49 1.15 -6.15
C TYR A 59 11.79 0.61 -5.55
N GLU A 60 12.92 0.87 -6.20
CA GLU A 60 14.22 0.35 -5.77
C GLU A 60 14.65 0.91 -4.41
N GLU A 61 14.40 2.20 -4.15
CA GLU A 61 14.70 2.79 -2.86
C GLU A 61 13.83 2.21 -1.74
N VAL A 62 12.53 2.05 -2.01
CA VAL A 62 11.60 1.44 -1.05
C VAL A 62 11.94 -0.03 -0.82
N TYR A 63 12.30 -0.77 -1.88
CA TYR A 63 12.77 -2.16 -1.78
C TYR A 63 14.00 -2.28 -0.85
N ARG A 64 14.99 -1.41 -1.02
CA ARG A 64 16.19 -1.37 -0.15
C ARG A 64 15.84 -1.04 1.30
N ALA A 65 14.88 -0.15 1.53
CA ALA A 65 14.40 0.17 2.87
C ALA A 65 13.71 -1.05 3.54
N VAL A 66 12.89 -1.79 2.79
CA VAL A 66 12.28 -3.05 3.26
C VAL A 66 13.34 -4.09 3.56
N ALA A 67 14.35 -4.25 2.66
CA ALA A 67 15.47 -5.17 2.87
C ALA A 67 16.29 -4.82 4.13
N PHE A 68 16.55 -3.53 4.36
CA PHE A 68 17.21 -3.04 5.57
C PHE A 68 16.43 -3.43 6.83
N PHE A 69 15.12 -3.19 6.84
CA PHE A 69 14.30 -3.57 8.00
C PHE A 69 14.23 -5.09 8.19
N ALA A 70 14.11 -5.85 7.09
CA ALA A 70 14.13 -7.32 7.17
C ALA A 70 15.46 -7.84 7.73
N PHE A 71 16.58 -7.24 7.35
CA PHE A 71 17.90 -7.58 7.90
C PHE A 71 18.00 -7.25 9.41
N LYS A 72 17.52 -6.05 9.80
CA LYS A 72 17.68 -5.55 11.17
C LYS A 72 16.70 -6.17 12.18
N TYR A 73 15.44 -6.37 11.77
CA TYR A 73 14.34 -6.79 12.64
C TYR A 73 13.88 -8.23 12.38
N GLY A 74 14.43 -8.87 11.35
CA GLY A 74 14.01 -10.20 10.93
C GLY A 74 12.77 -10.16 10.02
N LYS A 75 12.02 -11.25 10.00
CA LYS A 75 10.84 -11.40 9.14
C LYS A 75 9.88 -10.22 9.27
N ILE A 76 9.46 -9.69 8.14
CA ILE A 76 8.38 -8.71 8.08
C ILE A 76 7.05 -9.47 7.98
N ASP A 77 6.16 -9.23 8.94
CA ASP A 77 4.88 -9.92 9.02
C ASP A 77 3.78 -9.22 8.22
N PHE A 78 3.83 -7.88 8.13
CA PHE A 78 2.89 -7.07 7.35
C PHE A 78 3.57 -5.85 6.74
N LEU A 79 3.02 -5.41 5.60
CA LEU A 79 3.41 -4.18 4.92
C LEU A 79 2.16 -3.54 4.32
N GLU A 80 1.90 -2.28 4.65
CA GLU A 80 0.74 -1.51 4.19
C GLU A 80 1.05 -0.02 4.06
N SER A 81 0.34 0.64 3.15
CA SER A 81 0.27 2.10 3.06
C SER A 81 -1.11 2.66 3.45
N ASN A 82 -2.14 1.81 3.46
CA ASN A 82 -3.56 2.20 3.56
C ASN A 82 -3.98 3.24 2.51
N ASN A 83 -3.34 3.26 1.34
CA ASN A 83 -3.55 4.23 0.29
C ASN A 83 -3.66 3.53 -1.07
N GLU A 84 -4.75 3.82 -1.80
CA GLU A 84 -5.00 3.23 -3.12
C GLU A 84 -3.87 3.53 -4.12
N TYR A 85 -3.23 4.70 -4.01
CA TYR A 85 -2.12 5.09 -4.87
C TYR A 85 -0.93 4.11 -4.80
N TRP A 86 -0.65 3.56 -3.61
CA TRP A 86 0.48 2.66 -3.39
C TRP A 86 0.14 1.17 -3.50
N LEU A 87 -1.13 0.80 -3.74
CA LEU A 87 -1.57 -0.62 -3.73
C LEU A 87 -0.72 -1.54 -4.62
N ARG A 88 -0.33 -1.08 -5.82
CA ARG A 88 0.50 -1.87 -6.74
C ARG A 88 1.92 -2.04 -6.22
N GLN A 89 2.49 -1.00 -5.64
CA GLN A 89 3.81 -1.05 -5.04
C GLN A 89 3.82 -1.95 -3.81
N ASP A 90 2.83 -1.78 -2.92
CA ASP A 90 2.67 -2.62 -1.73
C ASP A 90 2.56 -4.11 -2.11
N ALA A 91 1.74 -4.42 -3.12
CA ALA A 91 1.56 -5.79 -3.59
C ALA A 91 2.85 -6.37 -4.19
N ARG A 92 3.63 -5.56 -4.92
CA ARG A 92 4.93 -5.96 -5.46
C ARG A 92 5.94 -6.23 -4.34
N LEU A 93 6.04 -5.34 -3.35
CA LEU A 93 6.90 -5.55 -2.18
C LEU A 93 6.51 -6.80 -1.39
N ARG A 94 5.20 -7.03 -1.18
CA ARG A 94 4.72 -8.26 -0.53
C ARG A 94 5.07 -9.50 -1.34
N THR A 95 5.07 -9.42 -2.67
CA THR A 95 5.49 -10.52 -3.55
C THR A 95 6.97 -10.80 -3.40
N ASP A 96 7.81 -9.78 -3.54
CA ASP A 96 9.26 -9.90 -3.56
C ASP A 96 9.84 -10.35 -2.21
N PHE A 97 9.25 -9.91 -1.09
CA PHE A 97 9.68 -10.29 0.27
C PHE A 97 8.84 -11.41 0.89
N ASN A 98 7.95 -12.02 0.13
CA ASN A 98 7.03 -13.07 0.62
C ASN A 98 6.26 -12.64 1.90
N ILE A 99 5.83 -11.38 1.97
CA ILE A 99 5.02 -10.84 3.07
C ILE A 99 3.55 -11.22 2.83
N PRO A 100 2.78 -11.67 3.84
CA PRO A 100 1.36 -11.96 3.71
C PRO A 100 0.53 -10.77 3.21
N GLY A 101 -0.57 -11.05 2.52
CA GLY A 101 -1.48 -10.05 1.95
C GLY A 101 -1.60 -10.15 0.42
N ALA A 102 -2.38 -9.26 -0.18
CA ALA A 102 -2.59 -9.22 -1.62
C ALA A 102 -1.26 -9.04 -2.37
N LYS A 103 -1.01 -9.94 -3.32
CA LYS A 103 0.20 -9.98 -4.15
C LYS A 103 -0.03 -9.26 -5.47
N THR A 104 1.03 -9.15 -6.28
CA THR A 104 0.95 -8.52 -7.61
C THR A 104 -0.14 -9.14 -8.49
N ALA A 105 -0.35 -10.46 -8.41
CA ALA A 105 -1.39 -11.14 -9.18
C ALA A 105 -2.82 -10.79 -8.71
N ASP A 106 -2.99 -10.46 -7.43
CA ASP A 106 -4.29 -10.17 -6.83
C ASP A 106 -4.72 -8.72 -7.04
N VAL A 107 -3.75 -7.79 -7.07
CA VAL A 107 -4.03 -6.35 -7.01
C VAL A 107 -4.72 -5.80 -8.24
N VAL A 108 -4.62 -6.48 -9.38
CA VAL A 108 -5.30 -6.10 -10.63
C VAL A 108 -6.81 -6.01 -10.40
N ALA A 109 -7.39 -6.99 -9.70
CA ALA A 109 -8.81 -7.03 -9.36
C ALA A 109 -9.26 -5.84 -8.49
N PHE A 110 -8.35 -5.17 -7.76
CA PHE A 110 -8.67 -4.05 -6.86
C PHE A 110 -8.41 -2.68 -7.49
N THR A 111 -7.56 -2.62 -8.53
CA THR A 111 -7.12 -1.35 -9.12
C THR A 111 -7.75 -1.03 -10.47
N SER A 112 -8.42 -1.99 -11.10
CA SER A 112 -9.12 -1.82 -12.38
C SER A 112 -10.60 -2.09 -12.19
N LYS A 113 -11.45 -1.07 -12.40
CA LYS A 113 -12.92 -1.22 -12.24
C LYS A 113 -13.52 -2.23 -13.22
N SER A 114 -12.96 -2.39 -14.40
CA SER A 114 -13.38 -3.39 -15.37
C SER A 114 -13.01 -4.79 -14.93
N GLU A 115 -11.75 -5.00 -14.56
CA GLU A 115 -11.27 -6.29 -14.04
C GLU A 115 -12.04 -6.70 -12.78
N MET A 116 -12.28 -5.75 -11.88
CA MET A 116 -13.10 -5.99 -10.68
C MET A 116 -14.50 -6.50 -11.04
N LYS A 117 -15.16 -5.91 -12.05
CA LYS A 117 -16.48 -6.37 -12.51
C LYS A 117 -16.44 -7.76 -13.11
N ASP A 118 -15.38 -8.09 -13.85
CA ASP A 118 -15.18 -9.44 -14.40
C ASP A 118 -15.05 -10.49 -13.28
N PHE A 119 -14.33 -10.16 -12.20
CA PHE A 119 -14.27 -11.02 -11.01
C PHE A 119 -15.64 -11.19 -10.34
N TYR A 120 -16.41 -10.11 -10.20
CA TYR A 120 -17.77 -10.19 -9.65
C TYR A 120 -18.69 -11.05 -10.50
N ILE A 121 -18.66 -10.88 -11.83
CA ILE A 121 -19.46 -11.70 -12.77
C ILE A 121 -19.09 -13.18 -12.64
N LYS A 122 -17.79 -13.51 -12.61
CA LYS A 122 -17.32 -14.89 -12.41
C LYS A 122 -17.76 -15.47 -11.07
N ALA A 123 -17.88 -14.64 -10.03
CA ALA A 123 -18.36 -15.03 -8.71
C ALA A 123 -19.90 -15.05 -8.60
N GLY A 124 -20.64 -14.76 -9.67
CA GLY A 124 -22.11 -14.71 -9.66
C GLY A 124 -22.69 -13.48 -8.95
N VAL A 125 -21.87 -12.44 -8.70
CA VAL A 125 -22.30 -11.18 -8.09
C VAL A 125 -22.83 -10.24 -9.18
N PRO A 126 -24.07 -9.72 -9.07
CA PRO A 126 -24.61 -8.76 -10.03
C PRO A 126 -23.78 -7.48 -10.08
N VAL A 127 -23.53 -6.99 -11.28
CA VAL A 127 -22.83 -5.71 -11.53
C VAL A 127 -23.65 -4.80 -12.43
N ALA A 128 -23.48 -3.48 -12.28
CA ALA A 128 -24.06 -2.53 -13.21
C ALA A 128 -23.49 -2.74 -14.61
N ARG A 129 -24.32 -2.52 -15.64
CA ARG A 129 -23.87 -2.52 -17.04
C ARG A 129 -22.66 -1.57 -17.18
N TYR A 130 -21.72 -1.95 -18.00
CA TYR A 130 -20.56 -1.13 -18.31
C TYR A 130 -20.08 -1.37 -19.74
N ALA A 131 -19.41 -0.40 -20.31
CA ALA A 131 -18.71 -0.52 -21.58
C ALA A 131 -17.38 0.23 -21.52
N PHE A 132 -16.43 -0.22 -22.34
CA PHE A 132 -15.22 0.55 -22.61
C PHE A 132 -15.53 1.53 -23.72
N CYS A 133 -15.51 2.80 -23.40
CA CYS A 133 -15.71 3.87 -24.37
C CYS A 133 -14.49 4.00 -25.28
N LYS A 134 -14.66 3.72 -26.57
CA LYS A 134 -13.61 3.84 -27.59
C LYS A 134 -13.90 4.95 -28.61
N SER A 135 -15.18 5.27 -28.78
CA SER A 135 -15.63 6.37 -29.64
C SER A 135 -16.95 6.94 -29.12
N TYR A 136 -17.27 8.18 -29.53
CA TYR A 136 -18.53 8.82 -29.20
C TYR A 136 -19.76 8.05 -29.72
N GLU A 137 -19.64 7.45 -30.90
CA GLU A 137 -20.71 6.66 -31.53
C GLU A 137 -21.00 5.38 -30.74
N GLU A 138 -19.95 4.70 -30.24
CA GLU A 138 -20.12 3.51 -29.36
C GLU A 138 -20.77 3.89 -28.04
N ASP A 139 -20.41 5.04 -27.46
CA ASP A 139 -20.97 5.55 -26.22
C ASP A 139 -22.48 5.81 -26.35
N LEU A 140 -22.92 6.42 -27.44
CA LEU A 140 -24.34 6.67 -27.72
C LEU A 140 -25.14 5.38 -27.86
N GLN A 141 -24.55 4.30 -28.35
CA GLN A 141 -25.22 2.98 -28.44
C GLN A 141 -25.37 2.28 -27.09
N PHE A 142 -24.54 2.65 -26.11
CA PHE A 142 -24.58 2.05 -24.79
C PHE A 142 -25.66 2.65 -23.89
N ILE A 143 -26.00 3.93 -24.10
CA ILE A 143 -27.05 4.64 -23.34
C ILE A 143 -28.43 4.21 -23.78
#